data_0ac800a907721821b4b3dadb36ebd331
#
_entry.id   0ac800a907721821b4b3dadb36ebd331
#
_cell.length_a   1.000
_cell.length_b   1.000
_cell.length_c   1.000
_cell.angle_alpha   90.00
_cell.angle_beta   90.00
_cell.angle_gamma   90.00
#
_symmetry.space_group_name_H-M   'P 1'
#
loop_
_entity.id
_entity.type
_entity.pdbx_description
1 polymer ?
#
loop_
_entity_poly.entity_id
_entity_poly.type
_entity_poly.pdbx_seq_one_letter_code
_entity_poly.pdbx_strand_id
1 'polypeptide(L)'
;EILDYLESIREPAKKMIADDRIRARFLKETAQLCMDENRVPDEEETRQRIRDYCQSAEQTGLGKIVSTGMATLVGAGCGAYDLITLRGLNAIRRAEVLVYDDLIDARLLDHASESCEKIYVGKRIGVHSREQEEINAILIEHAKKGKRVVRLKGGDPFVFGRGSEEMEALKAKG
;
A
#
# COMPACT_ATOMS: atom_id res chain seq x y z
N GLU A 1 -21.03 -5.34 9.80
CA GLU A 1 -21.13 -4.05 9.05
C GLU A 1 -20.32 -4.11 7.73
N ILE A 2 -18.98 -4.28 7.73
CA ILE A 2 -18.19 -4.38 6.47
C ILE A 2 -18.59 -5.62 5.66
N LEU A 3 -18.79 -6.77 6.29
CA LEU A 3 -19.21 -7.98 5.61
C LEU A 3 -20.61 -7.86 5.00
N ASP A 4 -21.56 -7.29 5.73
CA ASP A 4 -22.93 -7.05 5.26
C ASP A 4 -22.93 -6.09 4.07
N TYR A 5 -22.09 -5.04 4.14
CA TYR A 5 -21.89 -4.14 3.02
C TYR A 5 -21.31 -4.84 1.79
N LEU A 6 -20.24 -5.63 1.95
CA LEU A 6 -19.63 -6.38 0.83
C LEU A 6 -20.61 -7.38 0.21
N GLU A 7 -21.49 -7.98 0.97
CA GLU A 7 -22.55 -8.82 0.46
C GLU A 7 -23.59 -8.01 -0.32
N SER A 8 -23.99 -6.85 0.19
CA SER A 8 -24.97 -5.97 -0.46
C SER A 8 -24.51 -5.44 -1.83
N ILE A 9 -23.21 -5.20 -2.02
CA ILE A 9 -22.68 -4.66 -3.28
C ILE A 9 -22.40 -5.73 -4.34
N ARG A 10 -22.49 -7.04 -4.03
CA ARG A 10 -22.23 -8.12 -4.99
C ARG A 10 -23.18 -8.09 -6.18
N GLU A 11 -24.47 -7.95 -5.95
CA GLU A 11 -25.46 -7.89 -7.01
C GLU A 11 -25.37 -6.61 -7.87
N PRO A 12 -25.25 -5.41 -7.31
CA PRO A 12 -24.93 -4.21 -8.08
C PRO A 12 -23.65 -4.35 -8.93
N ALA A 13 -22.58 -4.86 -8.34
CA ALA A 13 -21.32 -5.06 -9.06
C ALA A 13 -21.49 -6.07 -10.21
N LYS A 14 -22.25 -7.16 -10.01
CA LYS A 14 -22.50 -8.16 -11.04
C LYS A 14 -23.31 -7.63 -12.22
N LYS A 15 -24.24 -6.72 -11.96
CA LYS A 15 -25.04 -6.07 -13.00
C LYS A 15 -24.22 -5.10 -13.85
N MET A 16 -23.23 -4.43 -13.27
CA MET A 16 -22.45 -3.38 -13.92
C MET A 16 -21.09 -3.84 -14.43
N ILE A 17 -20.47 -4.85 -13.81
CA ILE A 17 -19.18 -5.42 -14.19
C ILE A 17 -19.39 -6.84 -14.71
N ALA A 18 -19.44 -7.00 -16.03
CA ALA A 18 -19.70 -8.28 -16.67
C ALA A 18 -18.56 -9.30 -16.49
N ASP A 19 -17.30 -8.85 -16.55
CA ASP A 19 -16.14 -9.73 -16.41
C ASP A 19 -15.93 -10.15 -14.94
N ASP A 20 -15.90 -11.47 -14.71
CA ASP A 20 -15.78 -12.06 -13.37
C ASP A 20 -14.46 -11.71 -12.68
N ARG A 21 -13.35 -11.58 -13.43
CA ARG A 21 -12.02 -11.25 -12.89
C ARG A 21 -11.96 -9.80 -12.47
N ILE A 22 -12.52 -8.90 -13.29
CA ILE A 22 -12.61 -7.47 -12.99
C ILE A 22 -13.50 -7.28 -11.75
N ARG A 23 -14.65 -7.95 -11.69
CA ARG A 23 -15.57 -7.89 -10.56
C ARG A 23 -14.95 -8.41 -9.26
N ALA A 24 -14.27 -9.55 -9.30
CA ALA A 24 -13.59 -10.11 -8.12
C ALA A 24 -12.52 -9.14 -7.60
N ARG A 25 -11.80 -8.47 -8.49
CA ARG A 25 -10.80 -7.47 -8.14
C ARG A 25 -11.46 -6.22 -7.52
N PHE A 26 -12.52 -5.70 -8.11
CA PHE A 26 -13.29 -4.58 -7.55
C PHE A 26 -13.75 -4.87 -6.13
N LEU A 27 -14.34 -6.04 -5.89
CA LEU A 27 -14.81 -6.43 -4.56
C LEU A 27 -13.65 -6.54 -3.55
N LYS A 28 -12.50 -7.08 -3.98
CA LYS A 28 -11.32 -7.18 -3.13
C LYS A 28 -10.75 -5.80 -2.76
N GLU A 29 -10.65 -4.89 -3.72
CA GLU A 29 -10.13 -3.53 -3.50
C GLU A 29 -11.10 -2.71 -2.64
N THR A 30 -12.41 -2.87 -2.83
CA THR A 30 -13.43 -2.24 -1.99
C THR A 30 -13.39 -2.77 -0.55
N ALA A 31 -13.24 -4.08 -0.37
CA ALA A 31 -13.06 -4.67 0.97
C ALA A 31 -11.83 -4.10 1.68
N GLN A 32 -10.73 -3.99 0.95
CA GLN A 32 -9.48 -3.43 1.48
C GLN A 32 -9.67 -1.98 1.91
N LEU A 33 -10.31 -1.16 1.09
CA LEU A 33 -10.59 0.24 1.42
C LEU A 33 -11.43 0.37 2.70
N CYS A 34 -12.53 -0.41 2.81
CA CYS A 34 -13.38 -0.38 4.00
C CYS A 34 -12.60 -0.72 5.28
N MET A 35 -11.63 -1.66 5.18
CA MET A 35 -10.78 -2.02 6.31
C MET A 35 -9.77 -0.92 6.65
N ASP A 36 -9.20 -0.26 5.65
CA ASP A 36 -8.19 0.79 5.83
C ASP A 36 -8.79 2.07 6.40
N GLU A 37 -9.98 2.45 5.93
CA GLU A 37 -10.70 3.63 6.39
C GLU A 37 -11.59 3.36 7.63
N ASN A 38 -11.76 2.09 7.99
CA ASN A 38 -12.65 1.64 9.06
C ASN A 38 -14.08 2.20 8.93
N ARG A 39 -14.57 2.29 7.69
CA ARG A 39 -15.93 2.72 7.33
C ARG A 39 -16.43 1.97 6.10
N VAL A 40 -17.73 2.01 5.88
CA VAL A 40 -18.36 1.54 4.63
C VAL A 40 -18.83 2.76 3.83
N PRO A 41 -18.63 2.75 2.49
CA PRO A 41 -19.18 3.77 1.61
C PRO A 41 -20.71 3.77 1.64
N ASP A 42 -21.31 4.92 1.44
CA ASP A 42 -22.76 5.01 1.26
C ASP A 42 -23.19 4.50 -0.13
N GLU A 43 -24.50 4.47 -0.39
CA GLU A 43 -25.03 3.89 -1.62
C GLU A 43 -24.61 4.67 -2.87
N GLU A 44 -24.58 6.02 -2.78
CA GLU A 44 -24.19 6.85 -3.92
C GLU A 44 -22.68 6.78 -4.18
N GLU A 45 -21.87 6.80 -3.14
CA GLU A 45 -20.41 6.58 -3.21
C GLU A 45 -20.10 5.21 -3.82
N THR A 46 -20.85 4.18 -3.41
CA THR A 46 -20.72 2.83 -3.96
C THR A 46 -21.04 2.78 -5.45
N ARG A 47 -22.15 3.41 -5.87
CA ARG A 47 -22.54 3.48 -7.28
C ARG A 47 -21.51 4.24 -8.12
N GLN A 48 -20.99 5.35 -7.60
CA GLN A 48 -19.97 6.12 -8.27
C GLN A 48 -18.68 5.31 -8.44
N ARG A 49 -18.23 4.62 -7.41
CA ARG A 49 -17.06 3.74 -7.47
C ARG A 49 -17.21 2.65 -8.53
N ILE A 50 -18.36 2.00 -8.62
CA ILE A 50 -18.62 0.99 -9.66
C ILE A 50 -18.53 1.64 -11.06
N ARG A 51 -19.12 2.83 -11.26
CA ARG A 51 -19.05 3.56 -12.53
C ARG A 51 -17.61 3.88 -12.93
N ASP A 52 -16.85 4.48 -12.00
CA ASP A 52 -15.45 4.86 -12.23
C ASP A 52 -14.59 3.64 -12.55
N TYR A 53 -14.88 2.53 -11.87
CA TYR A 53 -14.20 1.26 -12.11
C TYR A 53 -14.49 0.68 -13.51
N CYS A 54 -15.74 0.74 -13.96
CA CYS A 54 -16.12 0.34 -15.32
C CYS A 54 -15.47 1.22 -16.39
N GLN A 55 -15.48 2.55 -16.20
CA GLN A 55 -14.87 3.49 -17.15
C GLN A 55 -13.36 3.27 -17.27
N SER A 56 -12.69 3.05 -16.14
CA SER A 56 -11.25 2.76 -16.11
C SER A 56 -10.92 1.45 -16.81
N ALA A 57 -11.77 0.42 -16.68
CA ALA A 57 -11.61 -0.86 -17.35
C ALA A 57 -11.77 -0.76 -18.87
N GLU A 58 -12.70 0.07 -19.34
CA GLU A 58 -12.96 0.32 -20.77
C GLU A 58 -11.82 1.10 -21.45
N GLN A 59 -11.31 2.13 -20.78
CA GLN A 59 -10.24 2.98 -21.31
C GLN A 59 -8.90 2.25 -21.45
N THR A 60 -8.65 1.20 -20.67
CA THR A 60 -7.39 0.47 -20.68
C THR A 60 -7.37 -0.75 -21.60
N GLY A 61 -8.47 -1.05 -22.31
CA GLY A 61 -8.54 -2.09 -23.38
C GLY A 61 -8.28 -3.53 -22.93
N LEU A 62 -8.00 -3.75 -21.69
CA LEU A 62 -7.78 -5.07 -21.05
C LEU A 62 -7.79 -4.85 -19.55
N GLY A 63 -8.81 -4.82 -18.82
CA GLY A 63 -8.76 -4.98 -17.37
C GLY A 63 -7.47 -4.59 -16.60
N LYS A 64 -6.62 -3.78 -17.17
CA LYS A 64 -5.46 -3.13 -16.54
C LYS A 64 -5.97 -1.91 -15.81
N ILE A 65 -6.80 -2.16 -14.81
CA ILE A 65 -6.88 -1.19 -13.74
C ILE A 65 -5.47 -1.17 -13.17
N VAL A 66 -4.79 -0.10 -13.48
CA VAL A 66 -3.59 0.25 -12.75
C VAL A 66 -4.07 0.36 -11.31
N SER A 67 -3.80 -0.66 -10.50
CA SER A 67 -3.95 -0.48 -9.07
C SER A 67 -3.08 0.74 -8.79
N THR A 68 -3.71 1.82 -8.35
CA THR A 68 -2.93 2.97 -7.88
C THR A 68 -2.07 2.42 -6.77
N GLY A 69 -0.78 2.27 -7.05
CA GLY A 69 0.13 1.77 -6.06
C GLY A 69 0.13 2.73 -4.89
N MET A 70 0.36 2.21 -3.73
CA MET A 70 0.37 2.99 -2.49
C MET A 70 1.73 2.87 -1.83
N ALA A 71 2.32 3.99 -1.44
CA ALA A 71 3.49 4.01 -0.59
C ALA A 71 3.10 4.51 0.81
N THR A 72 3.43 3.74 1.83
CA THR A 72 3.16 4.06 3.24
C THR A 72 4.47 4.18 4.00
N LEU A 73 4.70 5.32 4.66
CA LEU A 73 5.80 5.49 5.59
C LEU A 73 5.35 4.97 6.96
N VAL A 74 6.13 4.07 7.54
CA VAL A 74 5.85 3.44 8.83
C VAL A 74 7.03 3.65 9.76
N GLY A 75 6.78 4.23 10.94
CA GLY A 75 7.73 4.28 12.03
C GLY A 75 7.73 2.97 12.81
N ALA A 76 8.92 2.42 13.02
CA ALA A 76 9.10 1.16 13.76
C ALA A 76 9.03 1.34 15.29
N GLY A 77 8.90 2.58 15.79
CA GLY A 77 9.00 2.86 17.21
C GLY A 77 10.44 3.05 17.67
N CYS A 78 10.62 3.23 18.98
CA CYS A 78 11.90 3.64 19.58
C CYS A 78 12.84 2.46 19.94
N GLY A 79 12.71 1.31 19.30
CA GLY A 79 13.66 0.20 19.48
C GLY A 79 13.01 -1.18 19.44
N ALA A 80 12.29 -1.59 20.48
CA ALA A 80 11.71 -2.91 20.55
C ALA A 80 10.56 -3.09 19.52
N TYR A 81 10.48 -4.29 18.94
CA TYR A 81 9.54 -4.60 17.86
C TYR A 81 8.06 -4.45 18.23
N ASP A 82 7.73 -4.56 19.51
CA ASP A 82 6.39 -4.46 20.07
C ASP A 82 5.93 -3.00 20.31
N LEU A 83 6.81 -2.04 20.05
CA LEU A 83 6.51 -0.60 20.14
C LEU A 83 5.99 -0.02 18.83
N ILE A 84 5.82 -0.83 17.79
CA ILE A 84 5.17 -0.42 16.56
C ILE A 84 3.67 -0.22 16.77
N THR A 85 3.07 0.75 16.06
CA THR A 85 1.63 0.91 16.09
C THR A 85 0.91 -0.25 15.40
N LEU A 86 -0.32 -0.57 15.82
CA LEU A 86 -1.14 -1.59 15.14
C LEU A 86 -1.35 -1.26 13.66
N ARG A 87 -1.50 0.02 13.30
CA ARG A 87 -1.61 0.45 11.89
C ARG A 87 -0.33 0.15 11.12
N GLY A 88 0.84 0.44 11.69
CA GLY A 88 2.13 0.14 11.10
C GLY A 88 2.33 -1.36 10.89
N LEU A 89 2.00 -2.17 11.88
CA LEU A 89 2.07 -3.63 11.80
C LEU A 89 1.15 -4.18 10.70
N ASN A 90 -0.07 -3.66 10.60
CA ASN A 90 -1.00 -4.05 9.54
C ASN A 90 -0.51 -3.63 8.14
N ALA A 91 0.16 -2.47 8.03
CA ALA A 91 0.78 -2.07 6.78
C ALA A 91 1.88 -3.06 6.36
N ILE A 92 2.77 -3.48 7.29
CA ILE A 92 3.81 -4.48 7.02
C ILE A 92 3.20 -5.81 6.55
N ARG A 93 2.15 -6.30 7.23
CA ARG A 93 1.47 -7.57 6.86
C ARG A 93 0.89 -7.57 5.45
N ARG A 94 0.50 -6.39 4.95
CA ARG A 94 -0.12 -6.20 3.63
C ARG A 94 0.86 -5.73 2.57
N ALA A 95 2.12 -5.46 2.94
CA ALA A 95 3.13 -5.00 2.01
C ALA A 95 3.40 -6.03 0.92
N GLU A 96 3.53 -5.57 -0.32
CA GLU A 96 4.05 -6.34 -1.44
C GLU A 96 5.53 -6.03 -1.65
N VAL A 97 5.96 -4.84 -1.18
CA VAL A 97 7.36 -4.41 -1.12
C VAL A 97 7.61 -3.73 0.22
N LEU A 98 8.62 -4.17 0.94
CA LEU A 98 9.04 -3.64 2.22
C LEU A 98 10.46 -3.08 2.11
N VAL A 99 10.59 -1.76 2.13
CA VAL A 99 11.87 -1.05 2.05
C VAL A 99 12.31 -0.64 3.46
N TYR A 100 13.46 -1.10 3.92
CA TYR A 100 13.89 -0.95 5.32
C TYR A 100 15.40 -0.69 5.46
N ASP A 101 15.81 -0.19 6.63
CA ASP A 101 17.21 0.10 7.00
C ASP A 101 17.62 -0.60 8.32
N ASP A 102 18.82 -0.31 8.83
CA ASP A 102 19.39 -0.93 10.02
C ASP A 102 18.77 -0.46 11.35
N LEU A 103 17.98 0.62 11.33
CA LEU A 103 17.47 1.24 12.54
C LEU A 103 16.15 0.62 13.03
N ILE A 104 15.75 -0.49 12.44
CA ILE A 104 14.54 -1.24 12.84
C ILE A 104 14.91 -2.55 13.54
N ASP A 105 14.03 -3.04 14.39
CA ASP A 105 14.16 -4.41 14.90
C ASP A 105 13.82 -5.41 13.78
N ALA A 106 14.77 -6.30 13.47
CA ALA A 106 14.63 -7.25 12.35
C ALA A 106 13.41 -8.17 12.49
N ARG A 107 12.93 -8.43 13.70
CA ARG A 107 11.72 -9.22 13.96
C ARG A 107 10.46 -8.63 13.31
N LEU A 108 10.45 -7.33 13.02
CA LEU A 108 9.35 -6.70 12.27
C LEU A 108 9.23 -7.23 10.85
N LEU A 109 10.33 -7.69 10.25
CA LEU A 109 10.34 -8.26 8.89
C LEU A 109 9.63 -9.61 8.81
N ASP A 110 9.51 -10.32 9.93
CA ASP A 110 8.83 -11.63 9.99
C ASP A 110 7.31 -11.49 9.89
N HIS A 111 6.78 -10.28 10.11
CA HIS A 111 5.35 -10.00 9.93
C HIS A 111 4.94 -9.76 8.48
N ALA A 112 5.87 -9.53 7.57
CA ALA A 112 5.59 -9.41 6.15
C ALA A 112 5.29 -10.80 5.55
N SER A 113 4.42 -10.82 4.52
CA SER A 113 4.15 -12.05 3.76
C SER A 113 5.44 -12.66 3.21
N GLU A 114 5.50 -14.00 3.08
CA GLU A 114 6.61 -14.70 2.40
C GLU A 114 6.80 -14.22 0.96
N SER A 115 5.72 -13.81 0.29
CA SER A 115 5.75 -13.25 -1.07
C SER A 115 6.16 -11.77 -1.11
N CYS A 116 6.35 -11.12 0.04
CA CYS A 116 6.75 -9.72 0.11
C CYS A 116 8.22 -9.55 -0.28
N GLU A 117 8.46 -8.70 -1.27
CA GLU A 117 9.82 -8.32 -1.67
C GLU A 117 10.44 -7.41 -0.59
N LYS A 118 11.53 -7.85 0.05
CA LYS A 118 12.20 -7.11 1.11
C LYS A 118 13.45 -6.44 0.56
N ILE A 119 13.48 -5.10 0.53
CA ILE A 119 14.56 -4.29 -0.04
C ILE A 119 15.28 -3.54 1.08
N TYR A 120 16.53 -3.94 1.31
CA TYR A 120 17.40 -3.26 2.27
C TYR A 120 18.04 -2.01 1.65
N VAL A 121 17.97 -0.89 2.36
CA VAL A 121 18.50 0.42 1.94
C VAL A 121 19.43 1.10 2.98
N GLY A 122 19.80 0.36 4.01
CA GLY A 122 20.69 0.88 5.06
C GLY A 122 22.16 0.98 4.65
N LYS A 123 22.97 1.52 5.56
CA LYS A 123 24.43 1.70 5.37
C LYS A 123 25.15 0.47 5.94
N ARG A 124 25.72 -0.37 5.09
CA ARG A 124 26.66 -1.40 5.55
C ARG A 124 28.10 -0.91 5.41
N ILE A 125 28.97 -1.27 6.37
CA ILE A 125 30.40 -0.99 6.31
C ILE A 125 30.97 -1.66 5.05
N GLY A 126 31.62 -0.84 4.19
CA GLY A 126 32.21 -1.32 2.93
C GLY A 126 31.30 -1.38 1.71
N VAL A 127 30.02 -1.04 1.85
CA VAL A 127 29.10 -0.88 0.72
C VAL A 127 28.65 0.57 0.65
N HIS A 128 28.67 1.17 -0.56
CA HIS A 128 28.15 2.52 -0.74
C HIS A 128 26.70 2.59 -0.21
N SER A 129 26.45 3.53 0.72
CA SER A 129 25.07 3.78 1.15
C SER A 129 24.27 4.25 -0.04
N ARG A 130 23.05 3.71 -0.22
CA ARG A 130 22.15 4.27 -1.21
C ARG A 130 21.88 5.73 -0.91
N GLU A 131 22.01 6.57 -1.92
CA GLU A 131 21.65 7.97 -1.80
C GLU A 131 20.14 8.11 -1.66
N GLN A 132 19.68 9.23 -1.11
CA GLN A 132 18.24 9.44 -0.89
C GLN A 132 17.45 9.39 -2.19
N GLU A 133 18.04 9.86 -3.28
CA GLU A 133 17.43 9.77 -4.63
C GLU A 133 17.20 8.34 -5.07
N GLU A 134 18.11 7.42 -4.77
CA GLU A 134 17.95 6.00 -5.09
C GLU A 134 16.81 5.37 -4.28
N ILE A 135 16.70 5.71 -2.99
CA ILE A 135 15.60 5.24 -2.14
C ILE A 135 14.26 5.76 -2.66
N ASN A 136 14.19 7.05 -2.99
CA ASN A 136 13.01 7.67 -3.56
C ASN A 136 12.62 6.99 -4.90
N ALA A 137 13.61 6.71 -5.75
CA ALA A 137 13.38 6.02 -7.03
C ALA A 137 12.78 4.62 -6.83
N ILE A 138 13.29 3.84 -5.87
CA ILE A 138 12.76 2.51 -5.53
C ILE A 138 11.30 2.61 -5.09
N LEU A 139 10.98 3.52 -4.17
CA LEU A 139 9.61 3.71 -3.68
C LEU A 139 8.65 4.08 -4.82
N ILE A 140 9.04 5.04 -5.66
CA ILE A 140 8.25 5.51 -6.81
C ILE A 140 8.07 4.40 -7.84
N GLU A 141 9.14 3.68 -8.19
CA GLU A 141 9.09 2.61 -9.19
C GLU A 141 8.09 1.52 -8.81
N HIS A 142 8.16 1.03 -7.56
CA HIS A 142 7.27 -0.03 -7.11
C HIS A 142 5.83 0.47 -6.93
N ALA A 143 5.64 1.71 -6.46
CA ALA A 143 4.31 2.31 -6.39
C ALA A 143 3.70 2.46 -7.79
N LYS A 144 4.46 2.93 -8.79
CA LYS A 144 3.98 3.02 -10.19
C LYS A 144 3.62 1.68 -10.82
N LYS A 145 4.21 0.59 -10.34
CA LYS A 145 3.83 -0.79 -10.73
C LYS A 145 2.54 -1.27 -10.04
N GLY A 146 1.87 -0.39 -9.28
CA GLY A 146 0.63 -0.73 -8.58
C GLY A 146 0.83 -1.53 -7.31
N LYS A 147 2.06 -1.64 -6.77
CA LYS A 147 2.35 -2.39 -5.55
C LYS A 147 2.06 -1.57 -4.30
N ARG A 148 1.70 -2.26 -3.22
CA ARG A 148 1.66 -1.69 -1.86
C ARG A 148 3.08 -1.70 -1.30
N VAL A 149 3.68 -0.51 -1.28
CA VAL A 149 5.05 -0.29 -0.80
C VAL A 149 5.01 0.21 0.63
N VAL A 150 5.76 -0.40 1.52
CA VAL A 150 5.99 0.11 2.88
C VAL A 150 7.43 0.53 3.02
N ARG A 151 7.66 1.78 3.40
CA ARG A 151 8.96 2.27 3.86
C ARG A 151 8.99 2.21 5.39
N LEU A 152 9.67 1.21 5.94
CA LEU A 152 9.83 1.02 7.38
C LEU A 152 11.10 1.71 7.86
N LYS A 153 10.96 2.61 8.83
CA LYS A 153 12.03 3.47 9.36
C LYS A 153 12.12 3.33 10.88
N GLY A 154 13.31 3.34 11.43
CA GLY A 154 13.49 3.41 12.89
C GLY A 154 12.91 4.72 13.47
N GLY A 155 12.32 4.67 14.65
CA GLY A 155 11.71 5.83 15.29
C GLY A 155 10.49 6.38 14.56
N ASP A 156 10.36 7.71 14.57
CA ASP A 156 9.40 8.46 13.78
C ASP A 156 10.01 8.80 12.40
N PRO A 157 9.33 8.51 11.27
CA PRO A 157 9.85 8.77 9.93
C PRO A 157 10.18 10.23 9.64
N PHE A 158 9.55 11.18 10.35
CA PHE A 158 9.69 12.61 10.14
C PHE A 158 10.71 13.27 11.07
N VAL A 159 11.11 12.59 12.16
CA VAL A 159 12.11 13.08 13.10
C VAL A 159 13.49 12.54 12.72
N PHE A 160 14.32 13.38 12.11
CA PHE A 160 15.65 13.05 11.57
C PHE A 160 15.66 11.89 10.55
N GLY A 161 14.47 11.48 10.08
CA GLY A 161 14.27 10.31 9.20
C GLY A 161 14.14 10.65 7.72
N ARG A 162 14.14 11.93 7.32
CA ARG A 162 13.94 12.39 5.93
C ARG A 162 12.60 11.91 5.29
N GLY A 163 11.61 11.54 6.12
CA GLY A 163 10.31 11.06 5.65
C GLY A 163 9.54 12.09 4.84
N SER A 164 9.73 13.40 5.11
CA SER A 164 9.14 14.48 4.31
C SER A 164 9.68 14.48 2.87
N GLU A 165 10.99 14.28 2.68
CA GLU A 165 11.61 14.22 1.36
C GLU A 165 11.09 13.02 0.55
N GLU A 166 10.97 11.84 1.19
CA GLU A 166 10.40 10.63 0.58
C GLU A 166 8.94 10.85 0.18
N MET A 167 8.15 11.48 1.05
CA MET A 167 6.74 11.78 0.78
C MET A 167 6.57 12.81 -0.36
N GLU A 168 7.38 13.88 -0.36
CA GLU A 168 7.33 14.89 -1.42
C GLU A 168 7.74 14.30 -2.77
N ALA A 169 8.77 13.46 -2.81
CA ALA A 169 9.18 12.77 -4.02
C ALA A 169 8.07 11.85 -4.58
N LEU A 170 7.37 11.14 -3.71
CA LEU A 170 6.22 10.30 -4.09
C LEU A 170 5.06 11.15 -4.63
N LYS A 171 4.68 12.22 -3.94
CA LYS A 171 3.60 13.13 -4.37
C LYS A 171 3.90 13.82 -5.71
N ALA A 172 5.15 14.18 -5.97
CA ALA A 172 5.56 14.83 -7.22
C ALA A 172 5.49 13.91 -8.45
N LYS A 173 5.38 12.60 -8.23
CA LYS A 173 5.36 11.60 -9.31
C LYS A 173 4.01 10.88 -9.47
N GLY A 174 2.99 11.31 -8.72
CA GLY A 174 1.61 10.85 -8.81
C GLY A 174 1.25 9.89 -7.78
#